data_4ba6668a20f345ef04e0c80576261dc6
#
_entry.id   4ba6668a20f345ef04e0c80576261dc6
#
_cell.length_a   1.000
_cell.length_b   1.000
_cell.length_c   1.000
_cell.angle_alpha   90.00
_cell.angle_beta   90.00
_cell.angle_gamma   90.00
#
_symmetry.space_group_name_H-M   'P 1'
#
loop_
_entity.id
_entity.type
_entity.pdbx_description
1 polymer ?
#
loop_
_entity_poly.entity_id
_entity_poly.type
_entity_poly.pdbx_seq_one_letter_code
_entity_poly.pdbx_strand_id
1 'polypeptide(L)'
;MGLVTETALKRQVVQALRKAGWKVYVTSERRRGYTKMPTGLPDLFIRHIARKQHGWVELKRPEGMGQGKLRPDQVRFRREALDAGECHWVVADLWNLPGLIP
;
A
#
# COMPACT_ATOMS: atom_id res chain seq x y z
N MET A 1 -15.55 -21.06 -0.48
CA MET A 1 -14.57 -20.06 -0.87
C MET A 1 -13.89 -19.49 0.32
N GLY A 2 -12.59 -19.48 0.27
CA GLY A 2 -11.82 -18.93 1.35
C GLY A 2 -11.79 -17.41 1.34
N LEU A 3 -11.44 -16.85 2.47
CA LEU A 3 -11.21 -15.41 2.58
C LEU A 3 -9.90 -15.06 1.90
N VAL A 4 -9.85 -13.88 1.31
CA VAL A 4 -8.61 -13.36 0.75
C VAL A 4 -7.72 -12.90 1.90
N THR A 5 -6.54 -13.51 2.01
CA THR A 5 -5.58 -13.10 3.03
C THR A 5 -4.88 -11.81 2.62
N GLU A 6 -4.29 -11.11 3.59
CA GLU A 6 -3.50 -9.92 3.27
C GLU A 6 -2.33 -10.27 2.36
N THR A 7 -1.72 -11.43 2.57
CA THR A 7 -0.59 -11.87 1.72
C THR A 7 -1.05 -12.09 0.29
N ALA A 8 -2.20 -12.73 0.10
CA ALA A 8 -2.73 -12.96 -1.24
C ALA A 8 -3.14 -11.63 -1.89
N LEU A 9 -3.78 -10.76 -1.14
CA LEU A 9 -4.15 -9.44 -1.64
C LEU A 9 -2.91 -8.66 -2.07
N LYS A 10 -1.88 -8.65 -1.23
CA LYS A 10 -0.64 -7.95 -1.54
C LYS A 10 -0.05 -8.44 -2.85
N ARG A 11 0.01 -9.76 -3.04
CA ARG A 11 0.55 -10.34 -4.27
C ARG A 11 -0.25 -9.90 -5.48
N GLN A 12 -1.57 -9.94 -5.39
CA GLN A 12 -2.44 -9.54 -6.48
C GLN A 12 -2.30 -8.06 -6.81
N VAL A 13 -2.25 -7.22 -5.79
CA VAL A 13 -2.10 -5.77 -5.98
C VAL A 13 -0.76 -5.45 -6.62
N VAL A 14 0.32 -6.07 -6.13
CA VAL A 14 1.66 -5.85 -6.71
C VAL A 14 1.67 -6.23 -8.18
N GLN A 15 1.11 -7.38 -8.53
CA GLN A 15 1.06 -7.81 -9.93
C GLN A 15 0.25 -6.85 -10.79
N ALA A 16 -0.91 -6.44 -10.31
CA ALA A 16 -1.78 -5.52 -11.04
C ALA A 16 -1.10 -4.16 -11.27
N LEU A 17 -0.45 -3.64 -10.25
CA LEU A 17 0.26 -2.37 -10.36
C LEU A 17 1.41 -2.46 -11.35
N ARG A 18 2.18 -3.54 -11.27
CA ARG A 18 3.30 -3.72 -12.20
C ARG A 18 2.84 -3.82 -13.64
N LYS A 19 1.74 -4.52 -13.87
CA LYS A 19 1.15 -4.60 -15.21
C LYS A 19 0.71 -3.24 -15.73
N ALA A 20 0.29 -2.36 -14.82
CA ALA A 20 -0.15 -1.01 -15.19
C ALA A 20 1.02 -0.02 -15.32
N GLY A 21 2.25 -0.50 -15.19
CA GLY A 21 3.44 0.34 -15.40
C GLY A 21 4.03 0.92 -14.14
N TRP A 22 3.52 0.54 -12.98
CA TRP A 22 4.07 1.03 -11.71
C TRP A 22 5.31 0.24 -11.31
N LYS A 23 6.29 0.93 -10.78
CA LYS A 23 7.38 0.31 -10.04
C LYS A 23 6.92 0.16 -8.60
N VAL A 24 7.06 -1.06 -8.06
CA VAL A 24 6.52 -1.38 -6.75
C VAL A 24 7.64 -1.84 -5.83
N TYR A 25 7.75 -1.18 -4.69
CA TYR A 25 8.73 -1.51 -3.66
C TYR A 25 7.98 -1.99 -2.43
N VAL A 26 8.25 -3.22 -2.01
CA VAL A 26 7.58 -3.82 -0.86
C VAL A 26 8.33 -3.42 0.39
N THR A 27 7.73 -2.54 1.18
CA THR A 27 8.38 -1.96 2.35
C THR A 27 8.37 -2.88 3.55
N SER A 28 7.43 -3.84 3.56
CA SER A 28 7.31 -4.78 4.67
C SER A 28 8.34 -5.89 4.62
N GLU A 29 9.09 -6.01 3.54
CA GLU A 29 10.15 -7.00 3.47
C GLU A 29 11.34 -6.55 4.30
N ARG A 30 11.75 -7.42 5.23
CA ARG A 30 12.91 -7.14 6.08
C ARG A 30 14.19 -7.52 5.37
N ARG A 31 15.15 -6.64 5.44
CA ARG A 31 16.52 -6.95 5.02
C ARG A 31 17.38 -7.16 6.25
N ARG A 32 18.30 -8.09 6.17
CA ARG A 32 19.23 -8.33 7.25
C ARG A 32 20.06 -7.09 7.54
N GLY A 33 20.25 -6.80 8.82
CA GLY A 33 21.13 -5.73 9.27
C GLY A 33 20.54 -4.34 9.20
N TYR A 34 19.30 -4.21 8.83
CA TYR A 34 18.68 -2.90 8.77
C TYR A 34 18.09 -2.51 10.11
N THR A 35 18.15 -1.22 10.38
CA THR A 35 17.54 -0.63 11.55
C THR A 35 16.02 -0.75 11.46
N LYS A 36 15.38 -0.52 12.60
CA LYS A 36 13.92 -0.58 12.66
C LYS A 36 13.29 0.44 11.71
N MET A 37 12.29 -0.01 10.98
CA MET A 37 11.48 0.89 10.18
C MET A 37 10.52 1.64 11.08
N PRO A 38 10.12 2.86 10.69
CA PRO A 38 9.12 3.61 11.46
C PRO A 38 7.82 2.81 11.59
N THR A 39 7.14 2.97 12.72
CA THR A 39 5.83 2.35 12.90
C THR A 39 4.83 3.05 11.98
N GLY A 40 3.85 2.29 11.51
CA GLY A 40 2.82 2.83 10.62
C GLY A 40 3.23 2.95 9.18
N LEU A 41 4.43 2.49 8.82
CA LEU A 41 4.90 2.52 7.45
C LEU A 41 3.97 1.68 6.57
N PRO A 42 3.49 2.23 5.44
CA PRO A 42 2.63 1.46 4.54
C PRO A 42 3.34 0.27 3.91
N ASP A 43 2.57 -0.66 3.38
CA ASP A 43 3.08 -1.92 2.83
C ASP A 43 3.89 -1.76 1.56
N LEU A 44 3.54 -0.77 0.74
CA LEU A 44 4.19 -0.56 -0.55
C LEU A 44 4.52 0.91 -0.75
N PHE A 45 5.61 1.15 -1.45
CA PHE A 45 5.87 2.43 -2.09
C PHE A 45 5.85 2.21 -3.60
N ILE A 46 5.14 3.06 -4.33
CA ILE A 46 4.97 2.87 -5.77
C ILE A 46 5.33 4.15 -6.52
N ARG A 47 5.78 3.96 -7.77
CA ARG A 47 6.17 5.07 -8.63
C ARG A 47 5.78 4.76 -10.07
N HIS A 48 5.15 5.73 -10.73
CA HIS A 48 4.83 5.60 -12.14
C HIS A 48 5.53 6.73 -12.90
N ILE A 49 6.55 6.38 -13.66
CA ILE A 49 7.42 7.38 -14.31
C ILE A 49 6.64 8.20 -15.31
N ALA A 50 5.88 7.55 -16.17
CA ALA A 50 5.13 8.25 -17.22
C ALA A 50 4.08 9.20 -16.67
N ARG A 51 3.44 8.81 -15.57
CA ARG A 51 2.40 9.64 -14.93
C ARG A 51 2.99 10.67 -13.98
N LYS A 52 4.28 10.57 -13.67
CA LYS A 52 4.95 11.44 -12.71
C LYS A 52 4.27 11.42 -11.35
N GLN A 53 3.87 10.22 -10.92
CA GLN A 53 3.23 10.01 -9.64
C GLN A 53 4.02 9.03 -8.80
N HIS A 54 3.97 9.22 -7.49
CA HIS A 54 4.53 8.28 -6.54
C HIS A 54 3.80 8.42 -5.21
N GLY A 55 3.88 7.38 -4.40
CA GLY A 55 3.25 7.43 -3.09
C GLY A 55 3.19 6.08 -2.42
N TRP A 56 2.44 6.05 -1.34
CA TRP A 56 2.36 4.92 -0.43
C TRP A 56 1.06 4.17 -0.62
N VAL A 57 1.12 2.86 -0.49
CA VAL A 57 -0.07 2.02 -0.52
C VAL A 57 -0.14 1.20 0.76
N GLU A 58 -1.21 1.40 1.50
CA GLU A 58 -1.50 0.62 2.70
C GLU A 58 -2.56 -0.42 2.32
N LEU A 59 -2.26 -1.70 2.57
CA LEU A 59 -3.18 -2.78 2.26
C LEU A 59 -3.96 -3.17 3.50
N LYS A 60 -5.27 -3.32 3.34
CA LYS A 60 -6.16 -3.75 4.41
C LYS A 60 -6.96 -4.95 3.94
N ARG A 61 -7.33 -5.80 4.88
CA ARG A 61 -8.16 -6.95 4.55
C ARG A 61 -9.47 -6.48 3.93
N PRO A 62 -9.93 -7.13 2.88
CA PRO A 62 -11.15 -6.70 2.20
C PRO A 62 -12.42 -6.94 3.01
N GLU A 63 -12.34 -7.77 4.04
CA GLU A 63 -13.51 -8.09 4.82
C GLU A 63 -13.12 -8.43 6.25
N GLY A 64 -14.11 -8.55 7.10
CA GLY A 64 -13.91 -8.87 8.48
C GLY A 64 -14.03 -7.64 9.36
N MET A 65 -13.96 -7.86 10.64
CA MET A 65 -14.05 -6.78 11.62
C MET A 65 -12.87 -5.84 11.48
N GLY A 66 -13.17 -4.56 11.46
CA GLY A 66 -12.14 -3.55 11.43
C GLY A 66 -11.47 -3.37 10.08
N GLN A 67 -12.03 -3.98 9.03
CA GLN A 67 -11.46 -3.80 7.71
C GLN A 67 -11.45 -2.32 7.34
N GLY A 68 -10.41 -1.90 6.62
CA GLY A 68 -10.28 -0.53 6.18
C GLY A 68 -9.88 0.45 7.26
N LYS A 69 -9.86 0.02 8.51
CA LYS A 69 -9.46 0.90 9.61
C LYS A 69 -7.96 0.91 9.76
N LEU A 70 -7.42 2.09 9.85
CA LEU A 70 -6.00 2.27 10.11
C LEU A 70 -5.75 2.31 11.60
N ARG A 71 -4.63 1.72 12.03
CA ARG A 71 -4.17 1.88 13.40
C ARG A 71 -3.73 3.33 13.63
N PRO A 72 -3.67 3.79 14.88
CA PRO A 72 -3.27 5.18 15.15
C PRO A 72 -1.93 5.58 14.54
N ASP A 73 -0.94 4.68 14.55
CA ASP A 73 0.36 4.95 13.95
C ASP A 73 0.27 5.07 12.44
N GLN A 74 -0.61 4.29 11.80
CA GLN A 74 -0.84 4.38 10.36
C GLN A 74 -1.56 5.66 9.99
N VAL A 75 -2.51 6.09 10.82
CA VAL A 75 -3.20 7.37 10.62
C VAL A 75 -2.20 8.53 10.68
N ARG A 76 -1.30 8.48 11.65
CA ARG A 76 -0.28 9.51 11.80
C ARG A 76 0.64 9.55 10.58
N PHE A 77 1.10 8.41 10.14
CA PHE A 77 1.96 8.33 8.96
C PHE A 77 1.26 8.91 7.73
N ARG A 78 0.00 8.52 7.54
CA ARG A 78 -0.79 9.00 6.40
C ARG A 78 -0.92 10.52 6.42
N ARG A 79 -1.20 11.08 7.59
CA ARG A 79 -1.33 12.53 7.73
C ARG A 79 -0.03 13.23 7.38
N GLU A 80 1.08 12.73 7.88
CA GLU A 80 2.39 13.31 7.57
C GLU A 80 2.72 13.22 6.10
N ALA A 81 2.42 12.09 5.48
CA ALA A 81 2.64 11.92 4.05
C ALA A 81 1.82 12.91 3.23
N LEU A 82 0.54 13.04 3.54
CA LEU A 82 -0.32 13.99 2.83
C LEU A 82 0.13 15.42 3.05
N ASP A 83 0.56 15.77 4.26
CA ASP A 83 1.07 17.11 4.56
C ASP A 83 2.36 17.41 3.81
N ALA A 84 3.15 16.39 3.53
CA ALA A 84 4.38 16.52 2.75
C ALA A 84 4.12 16.55 1.24
N GLY A 85 2.88 16.45 0.81
CA GLY A 85 2.54 16.44 -0.60
C GLY A 85 2.66 15.09 -1.26
N GLU A 86 2.80 14.03 -0.49
CA GLU A 86 2.90 12.67 -1.03
C GLU A 86 1.51 12.06 -1.18
N CYS A 87 1.39 11.12 -2.11
CA CYS A 87 0.17 10.35 -2.24
C CYS A 87 0.14 9.22 -1.22
N HIS A 88 -1.04 8.88 -0.76
CA HIS A 88 -1.24 7.77 0.16
C HIS A 88 -2.61 7.15 -0.11
N TRP A 89 -2.60 5.88 -0.52
CA TRP A 89 -3.81 5.14 -0.86
C TRP A 89 -4.01 4.00 0.12
N VAL A 90 -5.26 3.79 0.51
CA VAL A 90 -5.64 2.63 1.32
C VAL A 90 -6.44 1.70 0.42
N VAL A 91 -5.94 0.47 0.25
CA VAL A 91 -6.51 -0.48 -0.69
C VAL A 91 -6.97 -1.72 0.06
N ALA A 92 -8.25 -2.04 -0.05
CA ALA A 92 -8.82 -3.21 0.59
C ALA A 92 -9.05 -4.37 -0.40
N ASP A 93 -9.11 -4.07 -1.70
CA ASP A 93 -9.24 -5.08 -2.73
C ASP A 93 -8.85 -4.48 -4.08
N LEU A 94 -8.85 -5.33 -5.12
CA LEU A 94 -8.45 -4.89 -6.46
C LEU A 94 -9.42 -3.88 -7.06
N TRP A 95 -10.66 -3.85 -6.59
CA TRP A 95 -11.67 -2.93 -7.10
C TRP A 95 -11.41 -1.49 -6.64
N ASN A 96 -10.57 -1.32 -5.62
CA ASN A 96 -10.25 -0.01 -5.06
C ASN A 96 -8.97 0.58 -5.65
N LEU A 97 -8.67 0.26 -6.90
CA LEU A 97 -7.48 0.77 -7.58
C LEU A 97 -7.77 1.75 -8.72
N PRO A 98 -8.94 2.39 -8.81
CA PRO A 98 -9.28 3.17 -10.01
C PRO A 98 -8.35 4.35 -10.29
N GLY A 99 -7.70 4.88 -9.26
CA GLY A 99 -6.73 5.95 -9.47
C GLY A 99 -5.33 5.47 -9.79
N LEU A 100 -5.08 4.18 -9.66
CA LEU A 100 -3.76 3.57 -9.82
C LEU A 100 -3.65 2.77 -11.11
N ILE A 101 -4.77 2.21 -11.56
CA ILE A 101 -4.82 1.37 -12.76
C ILE A 101 -5.79 2.02 -13.74
N PRO A 102 -5.36 2.21 -14.98
CA PRO A 102 -6.21 2.81 -16.00
C PRO A 102 -7.46 1.98 -16.29
#